data_51f0268f3a72c2545943b29f03544b4e
#
_entry.id   51f0268f3a72c2545943b29f03544b4e
#
_cell.length_a   1.000
_cell.length_b   1.000
_cell.length_c   1.000
_cell.angle_alpha   90.00
_cell.angle_beta   90.00
_cell.angle_gamma   90.00
#
_symmetry.space_group_name_H-M   'P 1'
#
loop_
_entity.id
_entity.type
_entity.pdbx_description
1 polymer ?
#
loop_
_entity_poly.entity_id
_entity_poly.type
_entity_poly.pdbx_seq_one_letter_code
_entity_poly.pdbx_strand_id
1 'polypeptide(L)'
;MAEAPDVRRIWVCGDSTVTDQTANLPYAPGTSYCGWGQMLPAYLPDVCITNHAHSGLTTESFTSEGHWDIVKPRLRAGDICLYQFGHNDQKLAHLQAYGGYTDRLRTYMKEARTAGAVPVLVTPLARNSWKDAAHYNDFLADFADAVLTLGKAENVMVLDLHTWAMALMQQDGLETAKRWFYPGDYTHTNDFGAYKMAGFVAHALGDALGLMVTDAPEWTPTPPFVPLEAPADCAIPAPEGDPFADYDATRPNDTLTRAEALELAIKALKLFPINVYNDLYSDIVGHETYAGTIQCAAQNDLIPPEWVADGSLYPNQTVTAADFLAVLIPGAAGRRPLADAVPVPDSVPVYARRAVGQAVAEGLIAPEALTKPLNRSNAAEICRRLHI
;
A
#
# COMPACT_ATOMS: atom_id res chain seq x y z
N MET A 1 39.51 19.50 -3.98
CA MET A 1 38.59 18.79 -3.10
C MET A 1 37.57 18.13 -4.02
N ALA A 2 37.54 16.81 -4.08
CA ALA A 2 36.48 16.15 -4.82
C ALA A 2 35.15 16.53 -4.16
N GLU A 3 34.18 17.02 -4.91
CA GLU A 3 32.82 17.18 -4.47
C GLU A 3 32.37 15.82 -3.93
N ALA A 4 31.79 15.81 -2.73
CA ALA A 4 31.14 14.61 -2.21
C ALA A 4 30.11 14.18 -3.26
N PRO A 5 30.01 12.87 -3.58
CA PRO A 5 29.01 12.42 -4.54
C PRO A 5 27.65 12.90 -4.07
N ASP A 6 26.96 13.63 -4.94
CA ASP A 6 25.61 14.10 -4.68
C ASP A 6 24.77 12.86 -4.42
N VAL A 7 24.26 12.68 -3.19
CA VAL A 7 23.49 11.51 -2.81
C VAL A 7 22.21 11.55 -3.63
N ARG A 8 22.16 10.73 -4.68
CA ARG A 8 20.98 10.64 -5.53
C ARG A 8 19.81 10.11 -4.72
N ARG A 9 18.66 10.71 -4.92
CA ARG A 9 17.41 10.29 -4.30
C ARG A 9 16.57 9.56 -5.33
N ILE A 10 15.94 8.48 -4.89
CA ILE A 10 14.98 7.73 -5.70
C ILE A 10 13.63 7.86 -5.05
N TRP A 11 12.69 8.44 -5.78
CA TRP A 11 11.26 8.41 -5.45
C TRP A 11 10.63 7.23 -6.17
N VAL A 12 9.96 6.36 -5.43
CA VAL A 12 9.26 5.19 -5.99
C VAL A 12 7.77 5.42 -5.87
N CYS A 13 7.08 5.48 -7.01
CA CYS A 13 5.65 5.71 -7.11
C CYS A 13 4.99 4.51 -7.80
N GLY A 14 3.94 3.98 -7.20
CA GLY A 14 3.31 2.77 -7.74
C GLY A 14 2.13 2.26 -6.92
N ASP A 15 1.75 1.04 -7.22
CA ASP A 15 0.66 0.31 -6.59
C ASP A 15 1.15 -0.72 -5.55
N SER A 16 0.28 -1.67 -5.17
CA SER A 16 0.57 -2.70 -4.16
C SER A 16 1.76 -3.61 -4.48
N THR A 17 2.14 -3.76 -5.75
CA THR A 17 3.28 -4.60 -6.14
C THR A 17 4.63 -3.91 -5.89
N VAL A 18 4.60 -2.64 -5.53
CA VAL A 18 5.76 -1.78 -5.28
C VAL A 18 5.86 -1.37 -3.81
N THR A 19 4.70 -1.30 -3.12
CA THR A 19 4.51 -0.72 -1.79
C THR A 19 5.40 -1.36 -0.72
N ASP A 20 5.84 -0.55 0.24
CA ASP A 20 6.35 -1.04 1.52
C ASP A 20 5.18 -1.51 2.37
N GLN A 21 5.12 -2.82 2.61
CA GLN A 21 4.04 -3.49 3.32
C GLN A 21 4.36 -3.72 4.80
N THR A 22 5.51 -3.25 5.31
CA THR A 22 5.91 -3.46 6.72
C THR A 22 4.94 -2.83 7.70
N ALA A 23 4.22 -1.78 7.28
CA ALA A 23 3.19 -1.13 8.07
C ALA A 23 1.85 -1.88 8.06
N ASN A 24 1.65 -2.83 7.16
CA ASN A 24 0.42 -3.63 7.07
C ASN A 24 0.48 -4.82 8.03
N LEU A 25 -0.68 -5.26 8.45
CA LEU A 25 -0.82 -6.20 9.57
C LEU A 25 -1.49 -7.50 9.16
N PRO A 26 -1.08 -8.60 9.82
CA PRO A 26 0.21 -8.82 10.48
C PRO A 26 1.31 -9.06 9.45
N TYR A 27 2.49 -8.45 9.61
CA TYR A 27 3.63 -8.80 8.76
C TYR A 27 4.30 -10.09 9.28
N ALA A 28 4.48 -11.06 8.41
CA ALA A 28 5.21 -12.30 8.71
C ALA A 28 6.10 -12.67 7.51
N PRO A 29 7.43 -12.75 7.67
CA PRO A 29 8.35 -13.07 6.57
C PRO A 29 7.95 -14.35 5.81
N GLY A 30 8.00 -14.31 4.49
CA GLY A 30 7.63 -15.42 3.60
C GLY A 30 6.12 -15.66 3.44
N THR A 31 5.29 -15.03 4.25
CA THR A 31 3.83 -15.20 4.24
C THR A 31 3.05 -13.89 4.18
N SER A 32 3.72 -12.75 4.04
CA SER A 32 3.10 -11.44 3.93
C SER A 32 3.30 -10.84 2.55
N TYR A 33 2.41 -9.96 2.15
CA TYR A 33 2.61 -9.14 0.96
C TYR A 33 3.87 -8.29 1.11
N CYS A 34 4.62 -8.15 0.02
CA CYS A 34 5.79 -7.31 -0.04
C CYS A 34 5.95 -6.77 -1.46
N GLY A 35 5.99 -5.46 -1.64
CA GLY A 35 6.31 -4.87 -2.92
C GLY A 35 7.82 -4.78 -3.15
N TRP A 36 8.27 -4.82 -4.41
CA TRP A 36 9.70 -4.77 -4.71
C TRP A 36 10.39 -3.48 -4.24
N GLY A 37 9.66 -2.37 -4.15
CA GLY A 37 10.20 -1.11 -3.65
C GLY A 37 10.63 -1.18 -2.18
N GLN A 38 10.03 -2.06 -1.37
CA GLN A 38 10.44 -2.33 0.00
C GLN A 38 11.84 -2.95 0.09
N MET A 39 12.20 -3.79 -0.90
CA MET A 39 13.47 -4.51 -0.90
C MET A 39 14.58 -3.79 -1.67
N LEU A 40 14.27 -2.72 -2.40
CA LEU A 40 15.22 -1.98 -3.21
C LEU A 40 16.42 -1.42 -2.42
N PRO A 41 16.26 -0.91 -1.16
CA PRO A 41 17.38 -0.42 -0.36
C PRO A 41 18.46 -1.46 -0.07
N ALA A 42 18.13 -2.74 -0.07
CA ALA A 42 19.11 -3.82 0.14
C ALA A 42 20.18 -3.86 -0.97
N TYR A 43 19.81 -3.47 -2.17
CA TYR A 43 20.69 -3.45 -3.34
C TYR A 43 21.38 -2.10 -3.57
N LEU A 44 20.81 -1.01 -3.06
CA LEU A 44 21.27 0.37 -3.28
C LEU A 44 21.54 1.08 -1.94
N PRO A 45 22.49 0.61 -1.13
CA PRO A 45 22.71 1.10 0.23
C PRO A 45 23.17 2.56 0.30
N ASP A 46 23.77 3.08 -0.77
CA ASP A 46 24.31 4.45 -0.82
C ASP A 46 23.32 5.43 -1.46
N VAL A 47 22.06 5.02 -1.67
CA VAL A 47 21.02 5.83 -2.29
C VAL A 47 19.88 6.07 -1.30
N CYS A 48 19.46 7.31 -1.16
CA CYS A 48 18.26 7.64 -0.40
C CYS A 48 17.01 7.24 -1.22
N ILE A 49 16.25 6.26 -0.72
CA ILE A 49 15.05 5.75 -1.40
C ILE A 49 13.82 6.12 -0.59
N THR A 50 12.89 6.83 -1.21
CA THR A 50 11.57 7.14 -0.64
C THR A 50 10.51 6.37 -1.44
N ASN A 51 10.01 5.29 -0.85
CA ASN A 51 8.92 4.52 -1.44
C ASN A 51 7.58 5.13 -1.06
N HIS A 52 6.93 5.79 -2.03
CA HIS A 52 5.60 6.40 -1.90
C HIS A 52 4.55 5.66 -2.73
N ALA A 53 4.75 4.38 -2.97
CA ALA A 53 3.74 3.52 -3.57
C ALA A 53 2.73 3.06 -2.51
N HIS A 54 1.46 2.93 -2.89
CA HIS A 54 0.40 2.48 -2.00
C HIS A 54 -0.52 1.47 -2.67
N SER A 55 -1.06 0.56 -1.87
CA SER A 55 -1.94 -0.50 -2.35
C SER A 55 -3.20 0.06 -3.01
N GLY A 56 -3.61 -0.56 -4.13
CA GLY A 56 -4.85 -0.23 -4.83
C GLY A 56 -4.79 0.99 -5.77
N LEU A 57 -3.70 1.76 -5.75
CA LEU A 57 -3.61 2.96 -6.58
C LEU A 57 -3.54 2.67 -8.07
N THR A 58 -4.19 3.55 -8.82
CA THR A 58 -4.06 3.71 -10.27
C THR A 58 -3.20 4.93 -10.58
N THR A 59 -2.82 5.11 -11.83
CA THR A 59 -2.18 6.35 -12.29
C THR A 59 -3.04 7.59 -12.03
N GLU A 60 -4.36 7.45 -11.99
CA GLU A 60 -5.28 8.56 -11.70
C GLU A 60 -5.42 8.80 -10.20
N SER A 61 -5.67 7.75 -9.41
CA SER A 61 -5.90 7.89 -7.98
C SER A 61 -4.65 8.34 -7.22
N PHE A 62 -3.46 8.05 -7.73
CA PHE A 62 -2.20 8.57 -7.19
C PHE A 62 -2.18 10.12 -7.16
N THR A 63 -2.84 10.79 -8.10
CA THR A 63 -3.03 12.25 -8.06
C THR A 63 -4.27 12.63 -7.26
N SER A 64 -5.43 12.02 -7.55
CA SER A 64 -6.70 12.46 -6.96
C SER A 64 -6.81 12.22 -5.45
N GLU A 65 -6.00 11.31 -4.90
CA GLU A 65 -5.88 11.07 -3.47
C GLU A 65 -4.75 11.87 -2.80
N GLY A 66 -4.07 12.76 -3.55
CA GLY A 66 -3.06 13.67 -3.02
C GLY A 66 -1.64 13.09 -2.89
N HIS A 67 -1.40 11.85 -3.32
CA HIS A 67 -0.07 11.24 -3.22
C HIS A 67 0.98 11.97 -4.06
N TRP A 68 0.61 12.37 -5.28
CA TRP A 68 1.50 13.14 -6.14
C TRP A 68 1.79 14.54 -5.60
N ASP A 69 0.84 15.16 -4.90
CA ASP A 69 1.02 16.47 -4.26
C ASP A 69 1.99 16.42 -3.08
N ILE A 70 2.24 15.24 -2.53
CA ILE A 70 3.29 15.01 -1.54
C ILE A 70 4.66 14.89 -2.20
N VAL A 71 4.77 14.15 -3.28
CA VAL A 71 6.03 13.86 -3.97
C VAL A 71 6.52 15.06 -4.78
N LYS A 72 5.65 15.59 -5.65
CA LYS A 72 6.00 16.62 -6.65
C LYS A 72 6.73 17.84 -6.07
N PRO A 73 6.31 18.51 -4.99
CA PRO A 73 6.97 19.68 -4.44
C PRO A 73 8.34 19.39 -3.80
N ARG A 74 8.67 18.12 -3.58
CA ARG A 74 9.93 17.67 -2.98
C ARG A 74 10.96 17.22 -4.00
N LEU A 75 10.58 17.09 -5.25
CA LEU A 75 11.50 16.72 -6.33
C LEU A 75 12.57 17.79 -6.51
N ARG A 76 13.80 17.34 -6.71
CA ARG A 76 14.96 18.18 -6.95
C ARG A 76 15.70 17.74 -8.21
N ALA A 77 16.50 18.64 -8.73
CA ALA A 77 17.36 18.33 -9.88
C ALA A 77 18.30 17.16 -9.52
N GLY A 78 18.35 16.15 -10.39
CA GLY A 78 19.14 14.94 -10.20
C GLY A 78 18.41 13.79 -9.44
N ASP A 79 17.25 14.03 -8.83
CA ASP A 79 16.41 12.95 -8.28
C ASP A 79 15.96 12.00 -9.40
N ILE A 80 15.75 10.74 -9.06
CA ILE A 80 15.20 9.72 -9.95
C ILE A 80 13.77 9.42 -9.50
N CYS A 81 12.83 9.37 -10.45
CA CYS A 81 11.43 9.04 -10.16
C CYS A 81 11.05 7.75 -10.90
N LEU A 82 10.85 6.67 -10.15
CA LEU A 82 10.36 5.40 -10.68
C LEU A 82 8.84 5.38 -10.66
N TYR A 83 8.21 4.99 -11.77
CA TYR A 83 6.77 4.85 -11.87
C TYR A 83 6.40 3.44 -12.33
N GLN A 84 5.66 2.70 -11.50
CA GLN A 84 5.07 1.43 -11.87
C GLN A 84 3.61 1.36 -11.41
N PHE A 85 2.70 1.33 -12.36
CA PHE A 85 1.27 1.16 -12.22
C PHE A 85 0.75 0.16 -13.26
N GLY A 86 -0.55 -0.08 -13.31
CA GLY A 86 -1.20 -0.88 -14.34
C GLY A 86 -2.12 -1.96 -13.78
N HIS A 87 -1.79 -2.56 -12.62
CA HIS A 87 -2.58 -3.63 -12.02
C HIS A 87 -4.01 -3.21 -11.64
N ASN A 88 -4.20 -1.94 -11.30
CA ASN A 88 -5.49 -1.37 -10.96
C ASN A 88 -6.08 -0.58 -12.13
N ASP A 89 -5.25 0.10 -12.91
CA ASP A 89 -5.68 0.85 -14.09
C ASP A 89 -6.47 -0.02 -15.07
N GLN A 90 -6.03 -1.26 -15.32
CA GLN A 90 -6.73 -2.20 -16.22
C GLN A 90 -8.19 -2.51 -15.84
N LYS A 91 -8.57 -2.24 -14.59
CA LYS A 91 -9.93 -2.45 -14.09
C LYS A 91 -10.87 -1.30 -14.47
N LEU A 92 -10.32 -0.18 -14.93
CA LEU A 92 -11.05 1.06 -15.22
C LEU A 92 -11.05 1.37 -16.71
N ALA A 93 -12.23 1.37 -17.33
CA ALA A 93 -12.38 1.51 -18.77
C ALA A 93 -11.78 2.81 -19.34
N HIS A 94 -11.71 3.89 -18.55
CA HIS A 94 -11.12 5.17 -18.96
C HIS A 94 -9.60 5.22 -18.81
N LEU A 95 -8.99 4.24 -18.12
CA LEU A 95 -7.52 4.11 -17.95
C LEU A 95 -6.95 3.01 -18.87
N GLN A 96 -7.40 2.97 -20.11
CA GLN A 96 -6.88 2.04 -21.10
C GLN A 96 -5.39 2.25 -21.35
N ALA A 97 -4.68 1.16 -21.66
CA ALA A 97 -3.24 1.12 -21.80
C ALA A 97 -2.67 2.23 -22.71
N TYR A 98 -3.20 2.37 -23.93
CA TYR A 98 -2.78 3.40 -24.90
C TYR A 98 -3.60 4.70 -24.84
N GLY A 99 -4.25 4.98 -23.71
CA GLY A 99 -5.10 6.14 -23.50
C GLY A 99 -4.87 6.75 -22.13
N GLY A 100 -5.88 6.77 -21.27
CA GLY A 100 -5.84 7.43 -19.98
C GLY A 100 -4.65 7.03 -19.10
N TYR A 101 -4.24 5.77 -19.11
CA TYR A 101 -3.07 5.28 -18.38
C TYR A 101 -1.77 5.96 -18.84
N THR A 102 -1.45 5.91 -20.14
CA THR A 102 -0.22 6.53 -20.66
C THR A 102 -0.28 8.05 -20.60
N ASP A 103 -1.45 8.68 -20.69
CA ASP A 103 -1.59 10.13 -20.56
C ASP A 103 -1.26 10.61 -19.14
N ARG A 104 -1.64 9.84 -18.12
CA ARG A 104 -1.27 10.11 -16.72
C ARG A 104 0.24 9.95 -16.51
N LEU A 105 0.84 8.86 -16.98
CA LEU A 105 2.29 8.65 -16.92
C LEU A 105 3.05 9.79 -17.62
N ARG A 106 2.58 10.25 -18.78
CA ARG A 106 3.16 11.40 -19.51
C ARG A 106 3.14 12.66 -18.66
N THR A 107 2.05 12.87 -17.90
CA THR A 107 1.94 14.00 -16.97
C THR A 107 2.99 13.93 -15.88
N TYR A 108 3.15 12.81 -15.22
CA TYR A 108 4.17 12.60 -14.17
C TYR A 108 5.60 12.83 -14.71
N MET A 109 5.91 12.24 -15.86
CA MET A 109 7.22 12.43 -16.48
C MET A 109 7.52 13.89 -16.80
N LYS A 110 6.54 14.62 -17.34
CA LYS A 110 6.66 16.04 -17.66
C LYS A 110 6.92 16.88 -16.41
N GLU A 111 6.19 16.61 -15.35
CA GLU A 111 6.30 17.34 -14.08
C GLU A 111 7.62 17.01 -13.36
N ALA A 112 8.07 15.78 -13.37
CA ALA A 112 9.38 15.38 -12.85
C ALA A 112 10.50 16.09 -13.61
N ARG A 113 10.48 16.09 -14.94
CA ARG A 113 11.45 16.83 -15.76
C ARG A 113 11.44 18.33 -15.50
N THR A 114 10.27 18.92 -15.23
CA THR A 114 10.17 20.34 -14.88
C THR A 114 10.89 20.67 -13.58
N ALA A 115 10.93 19.72 -12.62
CA ALA A 115 11.69 19.82 -11.39
C ALA A 115 13.19 19.48 -11.56
N GLY A 116 13.62 19.08 -12.75
CA GLY A 116 14.98 18.61 -13.03
C GLY A 116 15.25 17.17 -12.63
N ALA A 117 14.21 16.42 -12.23
CA ALA A 117 14.31 15.02 -11.90
C ALA A 117 14.29 14.12 -13.15
N VAL A 118 14.85 12.93 -13.04
CA VAL A 118 14.95 11.93 -14.10
C VAL A 118 13.79 10.93 -13.96
N PRO A 119 12.77 10.98 -14.82
CA PRO A 119 11.71 9.98 -14.81
C PRO A 119 12.22 8.65 -15.38
N VAL A 120 11.84 7.56 -14.75
CA VAL A 120 12.08 6.19 -15.19
C VAL A 120 10.76 5.42 -15.09
N LEU A 121 10.36 4.79 -16.17
CA LEU A 121 9.20 3.93 -16.18
C LEU A 121 9.60 2.50 -15.87
N VAL A 122 8.76 1.80 -15.13
CA VAL A 122 8.89 0.36 -14.90
C VAL A 122 7.62 -0.29 -15.43
N THR A 123 7.76 -1.29 -16.30
CA THR A 123 6.58 -2.03 -16.78
C THR A 123 5.89 -2.75 -15.63
N PRO A 124 4.56 -2.87 -15.62
CA PRO A 124 3.84 -3.52 -14.52
C PRO A 124 4.35 -4.97 -14.32
N LEU A 125 4.55 -5.37 -13.07
CA LEU A 125 4.99 -6.71 -12.73
C LEU A 125 4.05 -7.76 -13.34
N ALA A 126 4.61 -8.76 -14.01
CA ALA A 126 3.82 -9.87 -14.55
C ALA A 126 3.19 -10.70 -13.42
N ARG A 127 1.96 -11.17 -13.63
CA ARG A 127 1.24 -12.03 -12.67
C ARG A 127 1.58 -13.50 -12.89
N ASN A 128 1.62 -14.31 -11.85
CA ASN A 128 1.71 -15.76 -12.01
C ASN A 128 0.36 -16.35 -12.44
N SER A 129 -0.07 -16.00 -13.64
CA SER A 129 -1.36 -16.40 -14.20
C SER A 129 -1.18 -17.29 -15.42
N TRP A 130 -1.96 -18.36 -15.47
CA TRP A 130 -1.86 -19.41 -16.48
C TRP A 130 -3.26 -19.83 -16.94
N LYS A 131 -3.39 -20.15 -18.23
CA LYS A 131 -4.61 -20.74 -18.80
C LYS A 131 -4.69 -22.24 -18.48
N ASP A 132 -3.54 -22.87 -18.48
CA ASP A 132 -3.30 -24.27 -18.09
C ASP A 132 -1.82 -24.45 -17.71
N ALA A 133 -1.40 -25.64 -17.34
CA ALA A 133 -0.04 -25.91 -16.87
C ALA A 133 1.08 -25.56 -17.89
N ALA A 134 0.76 -25.42 -19.17
CA ALA A 134 1.72 -25.15 -20.25
C ALA A 134 1.59 -23.74 -20.86
N HIS A 135 0.45 -23.05 -20.66
CA HIS A 135 0.16 -21.80 -21.34
C HIS A 135 -0.02 -20.65 -20.36
N TYR A 136 0.98 -19.78 -20.34
CA TYR A 136 0.94 -18.54 -19.56
C TYR A 136 -0.21 -17.63 -20.05
N ASN A 137 -0.80 -16.89 -19.12
CA ASN A 137 -1.89 -15.96 -19.40
C ASN A 137 -1.48 -14.55 -19.01
N ASP A 138 -1.07 -13.77 -19.99
CA ASP A 138 -0.59 -12.41 -19.77
C ASP A 138 -1.74 -11.40 -19.76
N PHE A 139 -2.21 -11.05 -18.60
CA PHE A 139 -3.27 -10.05 -18.40
C PHE A 139 -2.82 -8.61 -18.58
N LEU A 140 -1.50 -8.35 -18.55
CA LEU A 140 -0.94 -7.01 -18.55
C LEU A 140 -0.11 -6.70 -19.79
N ALA A 141 -0.16 -7.58 -20.80
CA ALA A 141 0.58 -7.41 -22.05
C ALA A 141 0.43 -6.02 -22.66
N ASP A 142 -0.82 -5.54 -22.80
CA ASP A 142 -1.10 -4.24 -23.41
C ASP A 142 -0.54 -3.07 -22.57
N PHE A 143 -0.58 -3.19 -21.24
CA PHE A 143 -0.06 -2.18 -20.33
C PHE A 143 1.47 -2.15 -20.33
N ALA A 144 2.12 -3.30 -20.39
CA ALA A 144 3.56 -3.39 -20.51
C ALA A 144 4.05 -2.81 -21.85
N ASP A 145 3.42 -3.21 -22.97
CA ASP A 145 3.77 -2.67 -24.30
C ASP A 145 3.49 -1.17 -24.41
N ALA A 146 2.41 -0.67 -23.80
CA ALA A 146 2.11 0.76 -23.76
C ALA A 146 3.20 1.56 -23.04
N VAL A 147 3.77 1.03 -21.93
CA VAL A 147 4.90 1.66 -21.21
C VAL A 147 6.15 1.65 -22.06
N LEU A 148 6.48 0.55 -22.73
CA LEU A 148 7.63 0.44 -23.63
C LEU A 148 7.50 1.43 -24.80
N THR A 149 6.32 1.49 -25.42
CA THR A 149 5.99 2.41 -26.50
C THR A 149 6.09 3.87 -26.06
N LEU A 150 5.55 4.19 -24.88
CA LEU A 150 5.62 5.53 -24.29
C LEU A 150 7.07 5.94 -24.01
N GLY A 151 7.84 5.07 -23.39
CA GLY A 151 9.25 5.33 -23.10
C GLY A 151 10.06 5.65 -24.36
N LYS A 152 9.83 4.88 -25.44
CA LYS A 152 10.45 5.12 -26.74
C LYS A 152 10.01 6.45 -27.35
N ALA A 153 8.72 6.77 -27.31
CA ALA A 153 8.16 8.00 -27.87
C ALA A 153 8.66 9.26 -27.16
N GLU A 154 8.78 9.19 -25.84
CA GLU A 154 9.17 10.32 -24.98
C GLU A 154 10.67 10.36 -24.64
N ASN A 155 11.45 9.42 -25.16
CA ASN A 155 12.87 9.25 -24.83
C ASN A 155 13.10 9.18 -23.32
N VAL A 156 12.39 8.25 -22.67
CA VAL A 156 12.46 7.94 -21.23
C VAL A 156 12.96 6.53 -21.05
N MET A 157 13.84 6.33 -20.08
CA MET A 157 14.28 5.00 -19.67
C MET A 157 13.09 4.14 -19.23
N VAL A 158 13.07 2.90 -19.68
CA VAL A 158 12.09 1.90 -19.24
C VAL A 158 12.84 0.68 -18.70
N LEU A 159 12.45 0.24 -17.52
CA LEU A 159 12.87 -1.04 -16.95
C LEU A 159 11.78 -2.06 -17.27
N ASP A 160 12.10 -3.04 -18.11
CA ASP A 160 11.12 -4.06 -18.54
C ASP A 160 11.03 -5.22 -17.53
N LEU A 161 10.53 -4.89 -16.33
CA LEU A 161 10.29 -5.86 -15.27
C LEU A 161 9.28 -6.92 -15.69
N HIS A 162 8.28 -6.53 -16.49
CA HIS A 162 7.22 -7.43 -16.96
C HIS A 162 7.79 -8.63 -17.72
N THR A 163 8.53 -8.35 -18.78
CA THR A 163 9.13 -9.40 -19.63
C THR A 163 10.09 -10.26 -18.84
N TRP A 164 10.92 -9.66 -18.01
CA TRP A 164 11.87 -10.40 -17.17
C TRP A 164 11.17 -11.31 -16.17
N ALA A 165 10.18 -10.82 -15.44
CA ALA A 165 9.43 -11.59 -14.44
C ALA A 165 8.60 -12.70 -15.11
N MET A 166 7.99 -12.42 -16.27
CA MET A 166 7.27 -13.42 -17.06
C MET A 166 8.19 -14.56 -17.49
N ALA A 167 9.38 -14.26 -18.02
CA ALA A 167 10.36 -15.25 -18.42
C ALA A 167 10.80 -16.13 -17.23
N LEU A 168 11.02 -15.53 -16.06
CA LEU A 168 11.35 -16.25 -14.83
C LEU A 168 10.23 -17.22 -14.43
N MET A 169 8.98 -16.77 -14.44
CA MET A 169 7.83 -17.61 -14.11
C MET A 169 7.62 -18.74 -15.14
N GLN A 170 7.80 -18.45 -16.42
CA GLN A 170 7.70 -19.47 -17.48
C GLN A 170 8.82 -20.53 -17.35
N GLN A 171 10.01 -20.12 -16.97
CA GLN A 171 11.12 -21.05 -16.70
C GLN A 171 10.83 -21.94 -15.49
N ASP A 172 10.29 -21.39 -14.42
CA ASP A 172 9.96 -22.12 -13.19
C ASP A 172 8.72 -23.01 -13.36
N GLY A 173 7.77 -22.61 -14.21
CA GLY A 173 6.46 -23.23 -14.37
C GLY A 173 5.47 -22.85 -13.25
N LEU A 174 4.20 -23.10 -13.50
CA LEU A 174 3.06 -22.67 -12.66
C LEU A 174 3.28 -22.94 -11.16
N GLU A 175 3.60 -24.17 -10.82
CA GLU A 175 3.66 -24.58 -9.40
C GLU A 175 4.89 -24.01 -8.69
N THR A 176 6.05 -24.04 -9.33
CA THR A 176 7.29 -23.53 -8.74
C THR A 176 7.27 -22.02 -8.61
N ALA A 177 6.68 -21.30 -9.58
CA ALA A 177 6.56 -19.85 -9.56
C ALA A 177 5.69 -19.33 -8.39
N LYS A 178 4.82 -20.16 -7.80
CA LYS A 178 4.05 -19.78 -6.59
C LYS A 178 4.93 -19.36 -5.42
N ARG A 179 6.19 -19.84 -5.35
CA ARG A 179 7.13 -19.45 -4.28
C ARG A 179 7.48 -17.96 -4.26
N TRP A 180 7.24 -17.24 -5.35
CA TRP A 180 7.52 -15.81 -5.49
C TRP A 180 6.37 -14.92 -4.98
N PHE A 181 5.21 -15.52 -4.74
CA PHE A 181 3.97 -14.82 -4.48
C PHE A 181 3.44 -15.13 -3.08
N TYR A 182 2.59 -14.24 -2.60
CA TYR A 182 1.84 -14.47 -1.38
C TYR A 182 1.01 -15.75 -1.52
N PRO A 183 0.90 -16.58 -0.48
CA PRO A 183 0.16 -17.84 -0.56
C PRO A 183 -1.27 -17.64 -1.05
N GLY A 184 -1.62 -18.30 -2.15
CA GLY A 184 -2.94 -18.20 -2.77
C GLY A 184 -3.15 -16.99 -3.69
N ASP A 185 -2.18 -16.10 -3.78
CA ASP A 185 -2.20 -14.94 -4.69
C ASP A 185 -1.35 -15.21 -5.94
N TYR A 186 -1.70 -14.57 -7.03
CA TYR A 186 -0.96 -14.65 -8.30
C TYR A 186 -0.48 -13.26 -8.77
N THR A 187 -0.75 -12.21 -7.98
CA THR A 187 -0.43 -10.81 -8.28
C THR A 187 0.63 -10.25 -7.35
N HIS A 188 0.43 -10.43 -6.04
CA HIS A 188 1.27 -9.83 -5.02
C HIS A 188 2.40 -10.77 -4.63
N THR A 189 3.61 -10.26 -4.68
CA THR A 189 4.79 -10.99 -4.23
C THR A 189 4.80 -11.13 -2.70
N ASN A 190 5.43 -12.21 -2.23
CA ASN A 190 5.93 -12.27 -0.87
C ASN A 190 7.29 -11.55 -0.79
N ASP A 191 7.92 -11.54 0.36
CA ASP A 191 9.22 -10.91 0.59
C ASP A 191 10.34 -11.50 -0.28
N PHE A 192 10.34 -12.81 -0.52
CA PHE A 192 11.30 -13.47 -1.40
C PHE A 192 11.13 -13.04 -2.87
N GLY A 193 9.90 -13.01 -3.37
CA GLY A 193 9.60 -12.51 -4.71
C GLY A 193 9.95 -11.02 -4.86
N ALA A 194 9.55 -10.21 -3.90
CA ALA A 194 9.87 -8.79 -3.90
C ALA A 194 11.38 -8.52 -3.92
N TYR A 195 12.16 -9.29 -3.14
CA TYR A 195 13.61 -9.23 -3.15
C TYR A 195 14.20 -9.52 -4.54
N LYS A 196 13.70 -10.55 -5.23
CA LYS A 196 14.15 -10.88 -6.58
C LYS A 196 13.81 -9.81 -7.61
N MET A 197 12.58 -9.26 -7.56
CA MET A 197 12.14 -8.16 -8.44
C MET A 197 12.95 -6.88 -8.19
N ALA A 198 13.23 -6.56 -6.91
CA ALA A 198 14.10 -5.44 -6.53
C ALA A 198 15.52 -5.59 -7.09
N GLY A 199 16.08 -6.80 -7.08
CA GLY A 199 17.38 -7.08 -7.68
C GLY A 199 17.44 -6.74 -9.16
N PHE A 200 16.43 -7.16 -9.93
CA PHE A 200 16.34 -6.77 -11.35
C PHE A 200 16.29 -5.25 -11.52
N VAL A 201 15.43 -4.56 -10.77
CA VAL A 201 15.28 -3.10 -10.85
C VAL A 201 16.59 -2.39 -10.49
N ALA A 202 17.25 -2.82 -9.42
CA ALA A 202 18.50 -2.21 -8.96
C ALA A 202 19.63 -2.37 -9.99
N HIS A 203 19.83 -3.59 -10.53
CA HIS A 203 20.87 -3.83 -11.55
C HIS A 203 20.59 -3.04 -12.82
N ALA A 204 19.35 -3.02 -13.31
CA ALA A 204 18.98 -2.25 -14.48
C ALA A 204 19.19 -0.73 -14.28
N LEU A 205 18.92 -0.21 -13.10
CA LEU A 205 19.24 1.19 -12.73
C LEU A 205 20.74 1.42 -12.63
N GLY A 206 21.48 0.50 -12.01
CA GLY A 206 22.92 0.56 -11.87
C GLY A 206 23.62 0.64 -13.22
N ASP A 207 23.27 -0.27 -14.12
CA ASP A 207 23.82 -0.32 -15.49
C ASP A 207 23.53 0.96 -16.27
N ALA A 208 22.33 1.49 -16.16
CA ALA A 208 21.89 2.63 -16.97
C ALA A 208 22.30 4.00 -16.39
N LEU A 209 22.34 4.14 -15.06
CA LEU A 209 22.57 5.44 -14.39
C LEU A 209 23.90 5.49 -13.61
N GLY A 210 24.68 4.41 -13.66
CA GLY A 210 25.96 4.34 -12.96
C GLY A 210 25.83 4.35 -11.44
N LEU A 211 24.75 3.72 -10.89
CA LEU A 211 24.60 3.53 -9.46
C LEU A 211 25.42 2.31 -9.03
N MET A 212 26.01 2.38 -7.84
CA MET A 212 26.65 1.23 -7.23
C MET A 212 25.57 0.28 -6.71
N VAL A 213 25.55 -0.92 -7.24
CA VAL A 213 24.65 -2.00 -6.81
C VAL A 213 25.44 -2.98 -5.96
N THR A 214 24.96 -3.26 -4.77
CA THR A 214 25.52 -4.31 -3.92
C THR A 214 24.82 -5.62 -4.25
N ASP A 215 25.61 -6.66 -4.54
CA ASP A 215 25.07 -8.01 -4.57
C ASP A 215 24.60 -8.35 -3.16
N ALA A 216 23.28 -8.35 -2.98
CA ALA A 216 22.72 -8.62 -1.68
C ALA A 216 23.04 -10.07 -1.29
N PRO A 217 23.28 -10.34 -0.01
CA PRO A 217 23.57 -11.68 0.47
C PRO A 217 22.42 -12.64 0.12
N GLU A 218 22.72 -13.94 0.12
CA GLU A 218 21.68 -14.95 -0.08
C GLU A 218 20.49 -14.66 0.82
N TRP A 219 19.32 -14.62 0.20
CA TRP A 219 18.08 -14.31 0.90
C TRP A 219 17.81 -15.30 2.04
N THR A 220 17.63 -14.78 3.24
CA THR A 220 17.11 -15.52 4.38
C THR A 220 15.83 -14.87 4.86
N PRO A 221 14.78 -15.62 5.21
CA PRO A 221 13.53 -15.06 5.73
C PRO A 221 13.76 -14.53 7.16
N THR A 222 14.29 -13.34 7.25
CA THR A 222 14.52 -12.59 8.48
C THR A 222 13.78 -11.26 8.39
N PRO A 223 13.72 -10.46 9.47
CA PRO A 223 12.97 -9.22 9.48
C PRO A 223 13.18 -8.40 8.21
N PRO A 224 12.17 -7.64 7.76
CA PRO A 224 12.26 -6.83 6.56
C PRO A 224 13.49 -5.93 6.60
N PHE A 225 14.07 -5.65 5.45
CA PHE A 225 15.18 -4.70 5.35
C PHE A 225 14.72 -3.34 5.89
N VAL A 226 15.57 -2.75 6.72
CA VAL A 226 15.36 -1.37 7.16
C VAL A 226 15.82 -0.47 6.01
N PRO A 227 14.94 0.35 5.43
CA PRO A 227 15.35 1.31 4.41
C PRO A 227 16.42 2.26 4.94
N LEU A 228 17.28 2.75 4.05
CA LEU A 228 18.19 3.84 4.37
C LEU A 228 17.35 5.04 4.86
N GLU A 229 17.69 5.61 6.00
CA GLU A 229 17.02 6.81 6.50
C GLU A 229 17.17 7.94 5.47
N ALA A 230 16.03 8.42 4.98
CA ALA A 230 16.02 9.58 4.11
C ALA A 230 16.50 10.81 4.89
N PRO A 231 17.33 11.69 4.28
CA PRO A 231 17.60 12.99 4.86
C PRO A 231 16.29 13.72 5.23
N ALA A 232 16.31 14.53 6.28
CA ALA A 232 15.10 15.21 6.80
C ALA A 232 14.31 15.96 5.72
N ASP A 233 14.99 16.45 4.69
CA ASP A 233 14.38 17.15 3.55
C ASP A 233 13.72 16.21 2.52
N CYS A 234 13.97 14.91 2.60
CA CYS A 234 13.28 13.87 1.81
C CYS A 234 12.12 13.22 2.59
N ALA A 235 12.04 13.45 3.91
CA ALA A 235 10.96 12.92 4.70
C ALA A 235 9.62 13.49 4.23
N ILE A 236 8.61 12.63 4.11
CA ILE A 236 7.23 13.05 3.90
C ILE A 236 6.76 13.66 5.22
N PRO A 237 6.39 14.95 5.28
CA PRO A 237 5.89 15.52 6.52
C PRO A 237 4.64 14.78 6.95
N ALA A 238 4.54 14.55 8.25
CA ALA A 238 3.25 14.16 8.81
C ALA A 238 2.19 15.21 8.43
N PRO A 239 0.93 14.81 8.19
CA PRO A 239 -0.14 15.76 7.97
C PRO A 239 -0.14 16.81 9.09
N GLU A 240 -0.16 18.10 8.73
CA GLU A 240 -0.26 19.15 9.71
C GLU A 240 -1.66 19.10 10.36
N GLY A 241 -1.71 19.11 11.68
CA GLY A 241 -2.95 19.15 12.45
C GLY A 241 -3.43 17.78 12.95
N ASP A 242 -4.57 17.83 13.63
CA ASP A 242 -5.26 16.62 14.12
C ASP A 242 -6.08 15.99 12.99
N PRO A 243 -5.74 14.76 12.53
CA PRO A 243 -6.47 14.10 11.45
C PRO A 243 -7.92 13.74 11.80
N PHE A 244 -8.29 13.89 13.09
CA PHE A 244 -9.61 13.56 13.60
C PHE A 244 -10.46 14.80 13.92
N ALA A 245 -9.96 16.03 13.65
CA ALA A 245 -10.65 17.28 14.00
C ALA A 245 -12.07 17.38 13.42
N ASP A 246 -12.30 16.87 12.21
CA ASP A 246 -13.61 16.86 11.56
C ASP A 246 -14.65 16.04 12.31
N TYR A 247 -14.22 15.01 13.05
CA TYR A 247 -15.11 14.16 13.85
C TYR A 247 -15.61 14.88 15.11
N ASP A 248 -14.86 15.85 15.62
CA ASP A 248 -15.28 16.72 16.70
C ASP A 248 -16.11 17.91 16.21
N ALA A 249 -15.78 18.45 15.05
CA ALA A 249 -16.44 19.62 14.48
C ALA A 249 -17.78 19.30 13.82
N THR A 250 -17.88 18.12 13.16
CA THR A 250 -19.03 17.73 12.36
C THR A 250 -19.79 16.59 13.03
N ARG A 251 -21.02 16.84 13.48
CA ARG A 251 -21.92 15.85 14.09
C ARG A 251 -21.26 15.02 15.22
N PRO A 252 -20.58 15.62 16.22
CA PRO A 252 -19.75 14.92 17.19
C PRO A 252 -20.51 13.87 18.03
N ASN A 253 -21.81 14.11 18.24
CA ASN A 253 -22.66 13.25 19.06
C ASN A 253 -23.40 12.16 18.27
N ASP A 254 -23.30 12.17 16.94
CA ASP A 254 -23.92 11.13 16.11
C ASP A 254 -23.22 9.79 16.34
N THR A 255 -24.01 8.73 16.32
CA THR A 255 -23.47 7.37 16.43
C THR A 255 -22.65 7.03 15.20
N LEU A 256 -21.49 6.45 15.42
CA LEU A 256 -20.57 6.03 14.38
C LEU A 256 -21.17 4.87 13.55
N THR A 257 -21.06 4.96 12.23
CA THR A 257 -21.41 3.86 11.31
C THR A 257 -20.20 2.95 11.05
N ARG A 258 -20.42 1.78 10.45
CA ARG A 258 -19.32 0.87 10.05
C ARG A 258 -18.35 1.55 9.07
N ALA A 259 -18.87 2.26 8.08
CA ALA A 259 -18.02 3.00 7.14
C ALA A 259 -17.15 4.05 7.84
N GLU A 260 -17.73 4.83 8.75
CA GLU A 260 -17.01 5.84 9.54
C GLU A 260 -16.01 5.19 10.52
N ALA A 261 -16.34 4.03 11.10
CA ALA A 261 -15.43 3.27 11.96
C ALA A 261 -14.17 2.80 11.19
N LEU A 262 -14.38 2.30 9.97
CA LEU A 262 -13.28 1.90 9.09
C LEU A 262 -12.44 3.11 8.66
N GLU A 263 -13.07 4.24 8.36
CA GLU A 263 -12.36 5.48 8.02
C GLU A 263 -11.47 5.97 9.16
N LEU A 264 -11.99 5.99 10.40
CA LEU A 264 -11.20 6.35 11.57
C LEU A 264 -10.05 5.39 11.82
N ALA A 265 -10.29 4.09 11.68
CA ALA A 265 -9.24 3.08 11.85
C ALA A 265 -8.13 3.23 10.80
N ILE A 266 -8.46 3.43 9.53
CA ILE A 266 -7.51 3.69 8.45
C ILE A 266 -6.67 4.93 8.75
N LYS A 267 -7.31 6.04 9.17
CA LYS A 267 -6.60 7.27 9.55
C LYS A 267 -5.67 7.04 10.75
N ALA A 268 -6.16 6.38 11.80
CA ALA A 268 -5.36 6.08 12.99
C ALA A 268 -4.16 5.19 12.69
N LEU A 269 -4.34 4.23 11.78
CA LEU A 269 -3.30 3.31 11.33
C LEU A 269 -2.42 3.92 10.23
N LYS A 270 -2.61 5.17 9.86
CA LYS A 270 -1.87 5.85 8.78
C LYS A 270 -1.90 5.07 7.46
N LEU A 271 -2.99 4.38 7.19
CA LEU A 271 -3.29 3.76 5.92
C LEU A 271 -3.94 4.79 4.99
N PHE A 272 -3.83 4.57 3.69
CA PHE A 272 -4.44 5.45 2.71
C PHE A 272 -5.68 4.80 2.10
N PRO A 273 -6.85 5.47 2.11
CA PRO A 273 -8.00 5.03 1.34
C PRO A 273 -7.64 5.03 -0.16
N ILE A 274 -8.33 4.22 -0.93
CA ILE A 274 -8.09 4.06 -2.36
C ILE A 274 -9.36 4.34 -3.14
N ASN A 275 -9.23 4.86 -4.36
CA ASN A 275 -10.38 5.19 -5.23
C ASN A 275 -10.87 3.99 -6.06
N VAL A 276 -10.39 2.80 -5.78
CA VAL A 276 -10.79 1.58 -6.48
C VAL A 276 -11.52 0.66 -5.53
N TYR A 277 -12.70 0.22 -5.93
CA TYR A 277 -13.48 -0.78 -5.22
C TYR A 277 -13.73 -1.98 -6.14
N ASN A 278 -13.41 -3.18 -5.67
CA ASN A 278 -13.39 -4.42 -6.45
C ASN A 278 -14.59 -5.33 -6.15
N ASP A 279 -15.79 -4.78 -6.05
CA ASP A 279 -17.03 -5.52 -5.85
C ASP A 279 -16.97 -6.56 -4.71
N LEU A 280 -16.38 -6.15 -3.58
CA LEU A 280 -16.18 -7.04 -2.43
C LEU A 280 -17.50 -7.38 -1.71
N TYR A 281 -18.44 -6.44 -1.72
CA TYR A 281 -19.70 -6.54 -1.00
C TYR A 281 -20.87 -6.13 -1.89
N SER A 282 -21.97 -6.89 -1.82
CA SER A 282 -23.12 -6.72 -2.71
C SER A 282 -23.92 -5.42 -2.51
N ASP A 283 -23.75 -4.78 -1.35
CA ASP A 283 -24.42 -3.52 -0.99
C ASP A 283 -23.54 -2.27 -1.20
N ILE A 284 -22.41 -2.42 -1.89
CA ILE A 284 -21.50 -1.33 -2.24
C ILE A 284 -21.18 -1.44 -3.73
N VAL A 285 -21.47 -0.41 -4.48
CA VAL A 285 -21.32 -0.41 -5.95
C VAL A 285 -20.10 0.36 -6.47
N GLY A 286 -19.28 0.94 -5.56
CA GLY A 286 -17.97 1.51 -5.89
C GLY A 286 -17.94 3.04 -6.10
N HIS A 287 -19.09 3.70 -6.12
CA HIS A 287 -19.16 5.18 -6.25
C HIS A 287 -19.50 5.91 -4.94
N GLU A 288 -19.71 5.17 -3.87
CA GLU A 288 -19.91 5.74 -2.55
C GLU A 288 -18.59 6.36 -2.04
N THR A 289 -18.69 7.43 -1.29
CA THR A 289 -17.53 8.16 -0.75
C THR A 289 -16.63 7.28 0.14
N TYR A 290 -17.19 6.24 0.73
CA TYR A 290 -16.50 5.30 1.60
C TYR A 290 -16.01 4.01 0.89
N ALA A 291 -16.33 3.82 -0.40
CA ALA A 291 -15.98 2.57 -1.10
C ALA A 291 -14.46 2.29 -1.06
N GLY A 292 -13.64 3.29 -1.32
CA GLY A 292 -12.18 3.16 -1.26
C GLY A 292 -11.64 2.90 0.17
N THR A 293 -12.28 3.47 1.18
CA THR A 293 -12.02 3.19 2.60
C THR A 293 -12.27 1.72 2.92
N ILE A 294 -13.39 1.18 2.46
CA ILE A 294 -13.77 -0.22 2.68
C ILE A 294 -12.82 -1.16 1.93
N GLN A 295 -12.45 -0.82 0.70
CA GLN A 295 -11.44 -1.58 -0.06
C GLN A 295 -10.11 -1.63 0.69
N CYS A 296 -9.63 -0.51 1.19
CA CYS A 296 -8.40 -0.42 1.98
C CYS A 296 -8.49 -1.25 3.28
N ALA A 297 -9.60 -1.15 3.99
CA ALA A 297 -9.80 -1.91 5.22
C ALA A 297 -9.85 -3.43 4.97
N ALA A 298 -10.49 -3.86 3.89
CA ALA A 298 -10.55 -5.26 3.50
C ALA A 298 -9.16 -5.82 3.12
N GLN A 299 -8.36 -5.03 2.39
CA GLN A 299 -6.99 -5.42 2.02
C GLN A 299 -6.03 -5.52 3.22
N ASN A 300 -6.37 -4.89 4.33
CA ASN A 300 -5.58 -4.90 5.55
C ASN A 300 -6.24 -5.75 6.68
N ASP A 301 -7.17 -6.64 6.32
CA ASP A 301 -7.86 -7.56 7.25
C ASP A 301 -8.49 -6.88 8.47
N LEU A 302 -8.95 -5.64 8.31
CA LEU A 302 -9.53 -4.86 9.41
C LEU A 302 -11.03 -5.11 9.59
N ILE A 303 -11.71 -5.73 8.63
CA ILE A 303 -13.16 -5.95 8.66
C ILE A 303 -13.47 -7.25 9.38
N PRO A 304 -14.16 -7.22 10.55
CA PRO A 304 -14.55 -8.44 11.21
C PRO A 304 -15.47 -9.28 10.32
N PRO A 305 -15.24 -10.60 10.18
CA PRO A 305 -16.12 -11.47 9.39
C PRO A 305 -17.58 -11.41 9.84
N GLU A 306 -17.83 -11.17 11.12
CA GLU A 306 -19.17 -11.04 11.72
C GLU A 306 -19.93 -9.80 11.24
N TRP A 307 -19.25 -8.85 10.62
CA TRP A 307 -19.90 -7.70 10.00
C TRP A 307 -20.50 -8.02 8.63
N VAL A 308 -20.12 -9.15 8.04
CA VAL A 308 -20.55 -9.54 6.70
C VAL A 308 -21.67 -10.57 6.82
N ALA A 309 -22.81 -10.29 6.19
CA ALA A 309 -23.92 -11.23 6.09
C ALA A 309 -24.48 -11.21 4.66
N ASP A 310 -24.74 -12.39 4.10
CA ASP A 310 -25.26 -12.56 2.74
C ASP A 310 -24.48 -11.79 1.66
N GLY A 311 -23.15 -11.69 1.85
CA GLY A 311 -22.26 -10.95 0.97
C GLY A 311 -22.31 -9.42 1.11
N SER A 312 -23.03 -8.89 2.09
CA SER A 312 -23.19 -7.46 2.36
C SER A 312 -22.46 -7.03 3.63
N LEU A 313 -21.89 -5.82 3.61
CA LEU A 313 -21.18 -5.23 4.75
C LEU A 313 -22.07 -4.38 5.65
N TYR A 314 -23.17 -3.86 5.14
CA TYR A 314 -24.05 -2.90 5.84
C TYR A 314 -23.30 -1.65 6.32
N PRO A 315 -22.69 -0.85 5.44
CA PRO A 315 -21.78 0.24 5.79
C PRO A 315 -22.41 1.33 6.67
N ASN A 316 -23.73 1.51 6.57
CA ASN A 316 -24.49 2.50 7.34
C ASN A 316 -25.00 1.96 8.69
N GLN A 317 -24.75 0.69 9.03
CA GLN A 317 -25.10 0.14 10.33
C GLN A 317 -24.23 0.77 11.42
N THR A 318 -24.86 1.17 12.53
CA THR A 318 -24.17 1.75 13.68
C THR A 318 -23.34 0.71 14.44
N VAL A 319 -22.24 1.17 15.04
CA VAL A 319 -21.31 0.32 15.78
C VAL A 319 -21.30 0.67 17.27
N THR A 320 -21.01 -0.33 18.11
CA THR A 320 -20.66 -0.12 19.50
C THR A 320 -19.17 0.19 19.66
N ALA A 321 -18.76 0.59 20.86
CA ALA A 321 -17.35 0.72 21.17
C ALA A 321 -16.58 -0.61 21.01
N ALA A 322 -17.20 -1.74 21.36
CA ALA A 322 -16.60 -3.06 21.18
C ALA A 322 -16.35 -3.40 19.70
N ASP A 323 -17.31 -3.06 18.83
CA ASP A 323 -17.19 -3.26 17.39
C ASP A 323 -16.03 -2.44 16.79
N PHE A 324 -15.94 -1.17 17.18
CA PHE A 324 -14.87 -0.29 16.74
C PHE A 324 -13.48 -0.76 17.19
N LEU A 325 -13.37 -1.21 18.44
CA LEU A 325 -12.11 -1.74 18.97
C LEU A 325 -11.70 -3.04 18.29
N ALA A 326 -12.65 -3.88 17.86
CA ALA A 326 -12.37 -5.08 17.09
C ALA A 326 -11.76 -4.79 15.71
N VAL A 327 -12.01 -3.61 15.15
CA VAL A 327 -11.37 -3.11 13.93
C VAL A 327 -10.00 -2.48 14.23
N LEU A 328 -9.95 -1.58 15.21
CA LEU A 328 -8.78 -0.72 15.45
C LEU A 328 -7.61 -1.45 16.11
N ILE A 329 -7.87 -2.27 17.13
CA ILE A 329 -6.83 -2.86 17.98
C ILE A 329 -5.97 -3.91 17.27
N PRO A 330 -6.55 -4.84 16.47
CA PRO A 330 -5.72 -5.75 15.67
C PRO A 330 -4.77 -5.00 14.73
N GLY A 331 -5.26 -3.94 14.11
CA GLY A 331 -4.46 -3.04 13.29
C GLY A 331 -3.30 -2.39 14.05
N ALA A 332 -3.51 -1.97 15.28
CA ALA A 332 -2.50 -1.38 16.14
C ALA A 332 -1.46 -2.39 16.64
N ALA A 333 -1.87 -3.62 16.91
CA ALA A 333 -1.02 -4.66 17.48
C ALA A 333 0.18 -5.02 16.59
N GLY A 334 0.07 -4.89 15.29
CA GLY A 334 1.16 -5.12 14.36
C GLY A 334 2.15 -3.94 14.24
N ARG A 335 1.82 -2.79 14.84
CA ARG A 335 2.63 -1.56 14.75
C ARG A 335 3.39 -1.26 16.04
N ARG A 336 2.85 -1.67 17.18
CA ARG A 336 3.51 -1.60 18.47
C ARG A 336 3.01 -2.71 19.40
N PRO A 337 3.82 -3.12 20.39
CA PRO A 337 3.33 -3.98 21.45
C PRO A 337 2.14 -3.33 22.18
N LEU A 338 1.10 -4.12 22.43
CA LEU A 338 -0.04 -3.73 23.25
C LEU A 338 0.00 -4.51 24.57
N ALA A 339 -0.66 -3.98 25.59
CA ALA A 339 -0.85 -4.68 26.85
C ALA A 339 -1.57 -6.02 26.66
N ASP A 340 -1.32 -6.96 27.55
CA ASP A 340 -2.07 -8.22 27.59
C ASP A 340 -3.56 -7.94 27.86
N ALA A 341 -4.42 -8.70 27.18
CA ALA A 341 -5.86 -8.52 27.31
C ALA A 341 -6.33 -8.89 28.73
N VAL A 342 -7.07 -7.98 29.35
CA VAL A 342 -7.78 -8.26 30.63
C VAL A 342 -9.14 -8.88 30.36
N PRO A 343 -9.73 -9.60 31.35
CA PRO A 343 -11.09 -10.12 31.23
C PRO A 343 -12.11 -9.01 30.99
N VAL A 344 -13.07 -9.27 30.11
CA VAL A 344 -14.16 -8.35 29.78
C VAL A 344 -15.52 -9.00 30.05
N PRO A 345 -16.60 -8.21 30.24
CA PRO A 345 -17.93 -8.73 30.48
C PRO A 345 -18.43 -9.67 29.37
N ASP A 346 -19.24 -10.66 29.70
CA ASP A 346 -19.85 -11.60 28.74
C ASP A 346 -20.77 -10.94 27.73
N SER A 347 -21.24 -9.71 27.99
CA SER A 347 -22.02 -8.90 27.05
C SER A 347 -21.20 -8.41 25.87
N VAL A 348 -19.87 -8.45 25.93
CA VAL A 348 -18.97 -8.11 24.78
C VAL A 348 -19.00 -9.26 23.78
N PRO A 349 -19.26 -9.00 22.50
CA PRO A 349 -19.22 -10.02 21.44
C PRO A 349 -17.92 -10.83 21.45
N VAL A 350 -18.00 -12.12 21.22
CA VAL A 350 -16.85 -13.04 21.33
C VAL A 350 -15.69 -12.59 20.46
N TYR A 351 -15.96 -12.19 19.22
CA TYR A 351 -14.95 -11.74 18.27
C TYR A 351 -14.18 -10.48 18.73
N ALA A 352 -14.82 -9.63 19.56
CA ALA A 352 -14.24 -8.38 20.03
C ALA A 352 -13.49 -8.53 21.37
N ARG A 353 -13.69 -9.62 22.13
CA ARG A 353 -13.23 -9.74 23.53
C ARG A 353 -11.73 -9.49 23.72
N ARG A 354 -10.89 -10.05 22.85
CA ARG A 354 -9.45 -9.87 22.95
C ARG A 354 -9.06 -8.41 22.71
N ALA A 355 -9.54 -7.82 21.64
CA ALA A 355 -9.27 -6.43 21.30
C ALA A 355 -9.75 -5.45 22.37
N VAL A 356 -10.96 -5.68 22.88
CA VAL A 356 -11.53 -4.91 23.97
C VAL A 356 -10.71 -5.05 25.26
N GLY A 357 -10.31 -6.28 25.62
CA GLY A 357 -9.48 -6.52 26.80
C GLY A 357 -8.13 -5.81 26.72
N GLN A 358 -7.50 -5.75 25.55
CA GLN A 358 -6.29 -4.98 25.33
C GLN A 358 -6.54 -3.47 25.43
N ALA A 359 -7.62 -2.97 24.83
CA ALA A 359 -7.97 -1.54 24.88
C ALA A 359 -8.28 -1.07 26.32
N VAL A 360 -8.93 -1.91 27.12
CA VAL A 360 -9.18 -1.62 28.55
C VAL A 360 -7.85 -1.60 29.34
N ALA A 361 -6.97 -2.56 29.09
CA ALA A 361 -5.65 -2.61 29.72
C ALA A 361 -4.77 -1.40 29.37
N GLU A 362 -4.90 -0.90 28.14
CA GLU A 362 -4.25 0.33 27.67
C GLU A 362 -4.91 1.63 28.19
N GLY A 363 -6.07 1.53 28.88
CA GLY A 363 -6.81 2.70 29.37
C GLY A 363 -7.50 3.51 28.26
N LEU A 364 -7.70 2.93 27.08
CA LEU A 364 -8.34 3.61 25.96
C LEU A 364 -9.84 3.81 26.15
N ILE A 365 -10.48 2.93 26.91
CA ILE A 365 -11.92 2.94 27.17
C ILE A 365 -12.24 2.36 28.56
N ALA A 366 -13.32 2.88 29.18
CA ALA A 366 -13.83 2.34 30.41
C ALA A 366 -14.79 1.15 30.18
N PRO A 367 -14.78 0.11 31.02
CA PRO A 367 -15.57 -1.10 30.81
C PRO A 367 -17.07 -0.89 30.65
N GLU A 368 -17.65 0.11 31.30
CA GLU A 368 -19.08 0.46 31.26
C GLU A 368 -19.55 1.08 29.94
N ALA A 369 -18.62 1.47 29.07
CA ALA A 369 -18.92 2.05 27.77
C ALA A 369 -18.91 1.05 26.61
N LEU A 370 -18.46 -0.19 26.83
CA LEU A 370 -18.09 -1.15 25.78
C LEU A 370 -19.23 -1.57 24.85
N THR A 371 -20.43 -1.74 25.37
CA THR A 371 -21.59 -2.20 24.60
C THR A 371 -22.54 -1.08 24.19
N LYS A 372 -22.19 0.16 24.50
CA LYS A 372 -22.99 1.32 24.11
C LYS A 372 -22.64 1.76 22.70
N PRO A 373 -23.61 2.38 21.98
CA PRO A 373 -23.32 3.04 20.71
C PRO A 373 -22.16 4.03 20.89
N LEU A 374 -21.21 3.99 19.98
CA LEU A 374 -20.04 4.86 20.00
C LEU A 374 -20.33 6.11 19.16
N ASN A 375 -20.17 7.30 19.74
CA ASN A 375 -20.29 8.53 18.95
C ASN A 375 -18.97 8.92 18.28
N ARG A 376 -19.05 9.80 17.28
CA ARG A 376 -17.93 10.24 16.43
C ARG A 376 -16.77 10.83 17.23
N SER A 377 -17.05 11.74 18.16
CA SER A 377 -16.02 12.40 18.96
C SER A 377 -15.30 11.44 19.92
N ASN A 378 -16.05 10.54 20.56
CA ASN A 378 -15.44 9.53 21.44
C ASN A 378 -14.56 8.55 20.66
N ALA A 379 -14.95 8.16 19.45
CA ALA A 379 -14.14 7.32 18.60
C ALA A 379 -12.83 8.01 18.18
N ALA A 380 -12.90 9.28 17.80
CA ALA A 380 -11.72 10.09 17.49
C ALA A 380 -10.77 10.19 18.69
N GLU A 381 -11.31 10.37 19.90
CA GLU A 381 -10.51 10.42 21.13
C GLU A 381 -9.80 9.09 21.42
N ILE A 382 -10.44 7.95 21.17
CA ILE A 382 -9.80 6.63 21.28
C ILE A 382 -8.61 6.55 20.31
N CYS A 383 -8.77 7.01 19.07
CA CYS A 383 -7.69 7.02 18.07
C CYS A 383 -6.51 7.90 18.53
N ARG A 384 -6.76 9.09 19.08
CA ARG A 384 -5.70 9.98 19.59
C ARG A 384 -4.89 9.34 20.72
N ARG A 385 -5.57 8.64 21.64
CA ARG A 385 -4.92 7.97 22.78
C ARG A 385 -4.13 6.74 22.37
N LEU A 386 -4.41 6.16 21.23
CA LEU A 386 -3.77 4.92 20.80
C LEU A 386 -2.27 5.09 20.48
N HIS A 387 -1.82 6.28 20.11
CA HIS A 387 -0.40 6.62 19.84
C HIS A 387 0.32 5.59 18.97
N ILE A 388 -0.01 5.55 17.66
CA ILE A 388 0.65 4.69 16.65
C ILE A 388 1.65 5.51 15.82
#